data_4164b3d6fe0b01c26d907575ae24bbf2
#
_entry.id   4164b3d6fe0b01c26d907575ae24bbf2
#
_cell.length_a   1.000
_cell.length_b   1.000
_cell.length_c   1.000
_cell.angle_alpha   90.00
_cell.angle_beta   90.00
_cell.angle_gamma   90.00
#
_symmetry.space_group_name_H-M   'P 1'
#
loop_
_entity.id
_entity.type
_entity.pdbx_description
1 polymer ?
#
loop_
_entity_poly.entity_id
_entity_poly.type
_entity_poly.pdbx_seq_one_letter_code
_entity_poly.pdbx_strand_id
1 'polypeptide(L)'
;MRKLILFVFLIVLAAGAWLAYGLLVPLSTGGQKFVLLRPGYSTRRVARELKNAGVIRSMGAFVLWHELHRRPSLKAGEYLFEHGANAIDVHRRLARGDVYVHTVVIPEGFNMFEIAKAIEDSGLGKAEDFLKVTGDTALISDIAPKATSLEGYLFPNTYNFTRTQSMHDMAAAMVKEFRQVASEIGLAGKVEETVTLASIIEKETAVPDERAEVASVYQNRLAGGIPLQADPSVIYAELLGGTYGGALHHSDMQFDSAYNTYRHAGLPPGPIANPGKSSLAAALRPAQTKFYYFVSDGNGHHRFAETLEAHNRNVAARRRALAERR
;
A
#
# COMPACT_ATOMS: atom_id res chain seq x y z
N MET A 1 13.81 -33.56 -62.27
CA MET A 1 14.42 -32.40 -61.61
C MET A 1 13.44 -31.20 -61.55
N ARG A 2 12.92 -30.66 -62.65
CA ARG A 2 12.03 -29.45 -62.63
C ARG A 2 10.79 -29.60 -61.72
N LYS A 3 10.07 -30.76 -61.75
CA LYS A 3 8.89 -31.01 -60.88
C LYS A 3 9.25 -31.02 -59.41
N LEU A 4 10.44 -31.53 -59.00
CA LEU A 4 10.92 -31.55 -57.62
C LEU A 4 11.25 -30.14 -57.14
N ILE A 5 11.92 -29.34 -57.98
CA ILE A 5 12.23 -27.93 -57.66
C ILE A 5 10.96 -27.10 -57.51
N LEU A 6 9.96 -27.30 -58.39
CA LEU A 6 8.67 -26.62 -58.29
C LEU A 6 7.92 -27.01 -56.96
N PHE A 7 7.96 -28.28 -56.62
CA PHE A 7 7.33 -28.78 -55.39
C PHE A 7 8.00 -28.19 -54.14
N VAL A 8 9.34 -28.17 -54.07
CA VAL A 8 10.06 -27.53 -52.95
C VAL A 8 9.76 -26.06 -52.91
N PHE A 9 9.73 -25.35 -54.03
CA PHE A 9 9.37 -23.94 -54.09
C PHE A 9 7.98 -23.65 -53.54
N LEU A 10 6.99 -24.45 -53.91
CA LEU A 10 5.63 -24.29 -53.38
C LEU A 10 5.55 -24.55 -51.88
N ILE A 11 6.30 -25.51 -51.33
CA ILE A 11 6.36 -25.75 -49.91
C ILE A 11 6.97 -24.53 -49.18
N VAL A 12 8.08 -23.99 -49.69
CA VAL A 12 8.72 -22.81 -49.11
C VAL A 12 7.78 -21.60 -49.15
N LEU A 13 7.09 -21.41 -50.26
CA LEU A 13 6.12 -20.32 -50.41
C LEU A 13 4.93 -20.47 -49.45
N ALA A 14 4.38 -21.69 -49.29
CA ALA A 14 3.31 -21.99 -48.34
C ALA A 14 3.76 -21.79 -46.88
N ALA A 15 4.97 -22.23 -46.54
CA ALA A 15 5.56 -22.03 -45.23
C ALA A 15 5.79 -20.53 -44.92
N GLY A 16 6.27 -19.78 -45.91
CA GLY A 16 6.43 -18.34 -45.80
C GLY A 16 5.08 -17.59 -45.61
N ALA A 17 4.08 -17.98 -46.39
CA ALA A 17 2.73 -17.41 -46.29
C ALA A 17 2.10 -17.72 -44.92
N TRP A 18 2.24 -18.96 -44.44
CA TRP A 18 1.78 -19.37 -43.08
C TRP A 18 2.48 -18.56 -42.01
N LEU A 19 3.80 -18.38 -42.10
CA LEU A 19 4.57 -17.60 -41.14
C LEU A 19 4.15 -16.12 -41.17
N ALA A 20 4.05 -15.52 -42.37
CA ALA A 20 3.59 -14.16 -42.54
C ALA A 20 2.18 -13.94 -41.99
N TYR A 21 1.26 -14.82 -42.29
CA TYR A 21 -0.11 -14.79 -41.74
C TYR A 21 -0.13 -14.87 -40.21
N GLY A 22 0.67 -15.78 -39.63
CA GLY A 22 0.77 -15.98 -38.20
C GLY A 22 1.41 -14.83 -37.43
N LEU A 23 2.31 -14.08 -38.06
CA LEU A 23 3.08 -13.00 -37.44
C LEU A 23 2.49 -11.60 -37.70
N LEU A 24 2.04 -11.32 -38.93
CA LEU A 24 1.73 -9.96 -39.38
C LEU A 24 0.24 -9.62 -39.30
N VAL A 25 -0.64 -10.63 -39.40
CA VAL A 25 -2.07 -10.37 -39.40
C VAL A 25 -2.57 -10.23 -37.96
N PRO A 26 -3.03 -9.01 -37.57
CA PRO A 26 -3.54 -8.79 -36.22
C PRO A 26 -4.72 -9.73 -35.88
N LEU A 27 -4.78 -10.13 -34.62
CA LEU A 27 -5.95 -10.84 -34.10
C LEU A 27 -6.77 -9.84 -33.29
N SER A 28 -8.04 -9.64 -33.71
CA SER A 28 -8.96 -8.80 -32.92
C SER A 28 -9.21 -9.46 -31.57
N THR A 29 -8.99 -8.72 -30.48
CA THR A 29 -9.15 -9.25 -29.12
C THR A 29 -10.62 -9.31 -28.68
N GLY A 30 -11.53 -8.61 -29.38
CA GLY A 30 -12.94 -8.54 -28.97
C GLY A 30 -13.17 -7.86 -27.61
N GLY A 31 -12.18 -7.07 -27.12
CA GLY A 31 -12.18 -6.39 -25.83
C GLY A 31 -10.83 -6.48 -25.13
N GLN A 32 -10.78 -5.98 -23.91
CA GLN A 32 -9.58 -6.03 -23.06
C GLN A 32 -9.24 -7.48 -22.67
N LYS A 33 -7.98 -7.86 -22.83
CA LYS A 33 -7.46 -9.18 -22.42
C LYS A 33 -6.22 -9.03 -21.56
N PHE A 34 -6.30 -9.59 -20.37
CA PHE A 34 -5.16 -9.70 -19.46
C PHE A 34 -4.48 -11.04 -19.63
N VAL A 35 -3.16 -11.04 -19.76
CA VAL A 35 -2.35 -12.25 -19.86
C VAL A 35 -1.26 -12.19 -18.81
N LEU A 36 -1.34 -13.06 -17.82
CA LEU A 36 -0.33 -13.18 -16.76
C LEU A 36 0.76 -14.18 -17.19
N LEU A 37 1.97 -13.68 -17.38
CA LEU A 37 3.16 -14.47 -17.66
C LEU A 37 4.02 -14.55 -16.40
N ARG A 38 4.11 -15.75 -15.81
CA ARG A 38 4.84 -15.94 -14.56
C ARG A 38 6.35 -16.06 -14.80
N PRO A 39 7.19 -15.65 -13.82
CA PRO A 39 8.62 -15.90 -13.86
C PRO A 39 8.92 -17.38 -14.12
N GLY A 40 9.97 -17.65 -14.91
CA GLY A 40 10.37 -19.03 -15.25
C GLY A 40 9.60 -19.68 -16.40
N TYR A 41 8.62 -19.01 -17.01
CA TYR A 41 7.96 -19.57 -18.20
C TYR A 41 8.93 -19.64 -19.38
N SER A 42 9.00 -20.83 -20.03
CA SER A 42 9.71 -20.98 -21.29
C SER A 42 9.01 -20.23 -22.42
N THR A 43 9.73 -19.87 -23.48
CA THR A 43 9.15 -19.21 -24.67
C THR A 43 7.94 -19.96 -25.24
N ARG A 44 8.00 -21.30 -25.24
CA ARG A 44 6.86 -22.14 -25.68
C ARG A 44 5.66 -22.01 -24.74
N ARG A 45 5.89 -21.88 -23.44
CA ARG A 45 4.81 -21.67 -22.45
C ARG A 45 4.20 -20.28 -22.62
N VAL A 46 5.02 -19.25 -22.76
CA VAL A 46 4.58 -17.87 -23.07
C VAL A 46 3.72 -17.85 -24.32
N ALA A 47 4.18 -18.44 -25.43
CA ALA A 47 3.43 -18.50 -26.69
C ALA A 47 2.08 -19.26 -26.55
N ARG A 48 2.02 -20.28 -25.69
CA ARG A 48 0.80 -21.03 -25.39
C ARG A 48 -0.20 -20.16 -24.65
N GLU A 49 0.22 -19.45 -23.60
CA GLU A 49 -0.67 -18.58 -22.83
C GLU A 49 -1.24 -17.45 -23.71
N LEU A 50 -0.37 -16.82 -24.54
CA LEU A 50 -0.79 -15.80 -25.50
C LEU A 50 -1.81 -16.33 -26.55
N LYS A 51 -1.59 -17.55 -27.03
CA LYS A 51 -2.53 -18.19 -27.97
C LYS A 51 -3.86 -18.53 -27.31
N ASN A 52 -3.83 -19.10 -26.09
CA ASN A 52 -5.04 -19.44 -25.34
C ASN A 52 -5.87 -18.19 -25.00
N ALA A 53 -5.20 -17.08 -24.69
CA ALA A 53 -5.84 -15.79 -24.49
C ALA A 53 -6.35 -15.15 -25.79
N GLY A 54 -6.04 -15.71 -26.96
CA GLY A 54 -6.41 -15.17 -28.27
C GLY A 54 -5.70 -13.86 -28.61
N VAL A 55 -4.46 -13.70 -28.14
CA VAL A 55 -3.61 -12.54 -28.42
C VAL A 55 -2.75 -12.78 -29.66
N ILE A 56 -2.34 -14.03 -29.90
CA ILE A 56 -1.58 -14.41 -31.11
C ILE A 56 -2.27 -15.56 -31.84
N ARG A 57 -2.12 -15.61 -33.17
CA ARG A 57 -2.70 -16.65 -34.02
C ARG A 57 -1.97 -17.98 -33.95
N SER A 58 -0.65 -17.93 -34.00
CA SER A 58 0.21 -19.11 -34.12
C SER A 58 1.31 -19.13 -33.07
N MET A 59 1.26 -20.14 -32.19
CA MET A 59 2.32 -20.42 -31.24
C MET A 59 3.66 -20.74 -31.97
N GLY A 60 3.58 -21.54 -33.05
CA GLY A 60 4.77 -21.94 -33.80
C GLY A 60 5.46 -20.76 -34.48
N ALA A 61 4.67 -19.86 -35.10
CA ALA A 61 5.20 -18.66 -35.76
C ALA A 61 5.86 -17.72 -34.72
N PHE A 62 5.25 -17.52 -33.55
CA PHE A 62 5.79 -16.72 -32.46
C PHE A 62 7.12 -17.28 -31.94
N VAL A 63 7.16 -18.60 -31.66
CA VAL A 63 8.39 -19.26 -31.17
C VAL A 63 9.49 -19.18 -32.22
N LEU A 64 9.20 -19.47 -33.50
CA LEU A 64 10.18 -19.37 -34.59
C LEU A 64 10.71 -17.95 -34.74
N TRP A 65 9.84 -16.95 -34.68
CA TRP A 65 10.26 -15.52 -34.69
C TRP A 65 11.23 -15.19 -33.56
N HIS A 66 10.88 -15.62 -32.32
CA HIS A 66 11.74 -15.42 -31.15
C HIS A 66 13.12 -16.05 -31.32
N GLU A 67 13.19 -17.29 -31.84
CA GLU A 67 14.44 -18.02 -32.05
C GLU A 67 15.33 -17.35 -33.13
N LEU A 68 14.72 -16.76 -34.17
CA LEU A 68 15.43 -16.09 -35.26
C LEU A 68 15.89 -14.66 -34.89
N HIS A 69 15.30 -14.01 -33.88
CA HIS A 69 15.55 -12.61 -33.55
C HIS A 69 16.33 -12.42 -32.25
N ARG A 70 17.49 -13.06 -32.12
CA ARG A 70 18.47 -12.93 -31.02
C ARG A 70 17.93 -13.30 -29.63
N ARG A 71 16.78 -13.94 -29.54
CA ARG A 71 16.16 -14.44 -28.27
C ARG A 71 16.17 -13.42 -27.12
N PRO A 72 15.62 -12.22 -27.29
CA PRO A 72 15.55 -11.25 -26.20
C PRO A 72 14.76 -11.87 -25.04
N SER A 73 15.17 -11.59 -23.80
CA SER A 73 14.40 -12.06 -22.63
C SER A 73 12.98 -11.52 -22.66
N LEU A 74 11.98 -12.42 -22.71
CA LEU A 74 10.58 -12.07 -22.55
C LEU A 74 10.29 -11.86 -21.05
N LYS A 75 9.91 -10.63 -20.70
CA LYS A 75 9.73 -10.28 -19.29
C LYS A 75 8.45 -10.91 -18.72
N ALA A 76 8.54 -11.41 -17.49
CA ALA A 76 7.37 -11.82 -16.74
C ALA A 76 6.55 -10.60 -16.32
N GLY A 77 5.23 -10.78 -16.16
CA GLY A 77 4.32 -9.72 -15.79
C GLY A 77 2.91 -9.98 -16.29
N GLU A 78 1.98 -9.15 -15.91
CA GLU A 78 0.66 -9.08 -16.50
C GLU A 78 0.66 -8.09 -17.67
N TYR A 79 0.08 -8.49 -18.78
CA TYR A 79 0.00 -7.66 -19.99
C TYR A 79 -1.46 -7.44 -20.36
N LEU A 80 -1.82 -6.17 -20.58
CA LEU A 80 -3.15 -5.79 -21.07
C LEU A 80 -3.09 -5.57 -22.59
N PHE A 81 -3.94 -6.29 -23.32
CA PHE A 81 -4.14 -6.15 -24.76
C PHE A 81 -5.57 -5.63 -25.01
N GLU A 82 -5.70 -4.36 -25.37
CA GLU A 82 -6.99 -3.69 -25.60
C GLU A 82 -7.42 -3.77 -27.06
N HIS A 83 -6.45 -3.78 -27.97
CA HIS A 83 -6.65 -3.79 -29.42
C HIS A 83 -5.92 -4.96 -30.06
N GLY A 84 -6.38 -5.32 -31.25
CA GLY A 84 -5.69 -6.33 -32.04
C GLY A 84 -4.24 -5.92 -32.33
N ALA A 85 -3.33 -6.80 -31.94
CA ALA A 85 -1.90 -6.63 -32.22
C ALA A 85 -1.40 -7.81 -33.07
N ASN A 86 -0.39 -7.57 -33.90
CA ASN A 86 0.30 -8.66 -34.56
C ASN A 86 1.33 -9.30 -33.61
N ALA A 87 1.75 -10.54 -33.92
CA ALA A 87 2.61 -11.31 -33.02
C ALA A 87 4.00 -10.67 -32.83
N ILE A 88 4.49 -9.87 -33.78
CA ILE A 88 5.76 -9.14 -33.68
C ILE A 88 5.65 -8.02 -32.67
N ASP A 89 4.54 -7.26 -32.68
CA ASP A 89 4.31 -6.19 -31.71
C ASP A 89 4.11 -6.75 -30.31
N VAL A 90 3.36 -7.85 -30.17
CA VAL A 90 3.26 -8.59 -28.91
C VAL A 90 4.63 -9.01 -28.41
N HIS A 91 5.47 -9.65 -29.25
CA HIS A 91 6.82 -10.04 -28.88
C HIS A 91 7.69 -8.86 -28.43
N ARG A 92 7.65 -7.74 -29.19
CA ARG A 92 8.38 -6.51 -28.84
C ARG A 92 7.94 -5.94 -27.48
N ARG A 93 6.64 -5.96 -27.23
CA ARG A 93 6.07 -5.51 -25.95
C ARG A 93 6.54 -6.35 -24.77
N LEU A 94 6.55 -7.68 -24.93
CA LEU A 94 7.07 -8.59 -23.91
C LEU A 94 8.59 -8.41 -23.69
N ALA A 95 9.34 -8.19 -24.76
CA ALA A 95 10.79 -7.98 -24.68
C ALA A 95 11.16 -6.67 -23.96
N ARG A 96 10.38 -5.61 -24.14
CA ARG A 96 10.53 -4.36 -23.37
C ARG A 96 10.08 -4.50 -21.92
N GLY A 97 9.10 -5.35 -21.65
CA GLY A 97 8.48 -5.49 -20.34
C GLY A 97 7.42 -4.42 -20.07
N ASP A 98 6.65 -4.05 -21.09
CA ASP A 98 5.52 -3.11 -20.98
C ASP A 98 4.36 -3.80 -20.22
N VAL A 99 4.59 -4.09 -18.94
CA VAL A 99 3.65 -4.78 -18.06
C VAL A 99 2.54 -3.84 -17.60
N TYR A 100 1.39 -4.42 -17.34
CA TYR A 100 0.30 -3.70 -16.68
C TYR A 100 0.62 -3.52 -15.20
N VAL A 101 0.37 -2.33 -14.68
CA VAL A 101 0.56 -2.01 -13.27
C VAL A 101 -0.79 -1.70 -12.63
N HIS A 102 -0.96 -2.16 -11.41
CA HIS A 102 -2.11 -1.86 -10.56
C HIS A 102 -1.72 -0.69 -9.65
N THR A 103 -2.45 0.41 -9.77
CA THR A 103 -2.27 1.56 -8.90
C THR A 103 -3.03 1.35 -7.60
N VAL A 104 -2.34 1.36 -6.48
CA VAL A 104 -2.88 1.23 -5.12
C VAL A 104 -2.63 2.53 -4.38
N VAL A 105 -3.70 3.19 -3.95
CA VAL A 105 -3.62 4.39 -3.12
C VAL A 105 -3.71 3.96 -1.66
N ILE A 106 -2.71 4.30 -0.87
CA ILE A 106 -2.66 4.09 0.57
C ILE A 106 -2.73 5.47 1.24
N PRO A 107 -3.89 5.88 1.77
CA PRO A 107 -4.06 7.15 2.48
C PRO A 107 -3.25 7.20 3.78
N GLU A 108 -2.94 8.42 4.24
CA GLU A 108 -2.41 8.65 5.58
C GLU A 108 -3.38 8.12 6.63
N GLY A 109 -2.85 7.53 7.70
CA GLY A 109 -3.64 6.99 8.79
C GLY A 109 -4.25 5.61 8.55
N PHE A 110 -4.03 4.97 7.38
CA PHE A 110 -4.38 3.55 7.20
C PHE A 110 -3.53 2.68 8.12
N ASN A 111 -4.16 1.71 8.77
CA ASN A 111 -3.46 0.64 9.48
C ASN A 111 -3.15 -0.54 8.55
N MET A 112 -2.39 -1.52 9.03
CA MET A 112 -1.99 -2.70 8.24
C MET A 112 -3.19 -3.51 7.71
N PHE A 113 -4.34 -3.53 8.40
CA PHE A 113 -5.54 -4.23 7.96
C PHE A 113 -6.21 -3.51 6.79
N GLU A 114 -6.28 -2.17 6.85
CA GLU A 114 -6.81 -1.34 5.77
C GLU A 114 -5.91 -1.40 4.52
N ILE A 115 -4.57 -1.41 4.70
CA ILE A 115 -3.61 -1.59 3.60
C ILE A 115 -3.77 -2.98 2.97
N ALA A 116 -3.86 -4.04 3.78
CA ALA A 116 -4.06 -5.40 3.30
C ALA A 116 -5.33 -5.53 2.45
N LYS A 117 -6.42 -4.89 2.91
CA LYS A 117 -7.68 -4.84 2.16
C LYS A 117 -7.52 -4.06 0.85
N ALA A 118 -6.83 -2.92 0.83
CA ALA A 118 -6.60 -2.14 -0.39
C ALA A 118 -5.80 -2.93 -1.44
N ILE A 119 -4.82 -3.73 -1.02
CA ILE A 119 -4.06 -4.64 -1.89
C ILE A 119 -4.97 -5.74 -2.46
N GLU A 120 -5.83 -6.34 -1.64
CA GLU A 120 -6.79 -7.36 -2.09
C GLU A 120 -7.82 -6.80 -3.06
N ASP A 121 -8.41 -5.65 -2.74
CA ASP A 121 -9.39 -4.96 -3.60
C ASP A 121 -8.78 -4.56 -4.96
N SER A 122 -7.46 -4.34 -5.01
CA SER A 122 -6.72 -4.08 -6.25
C SER A 122 -6.40 -5.36 -7.05
N GLY A 123 -6.78 -6.55 -6.56
CA GLY A 123 -6.57 -7.83 -7.22
C GLY A 123 -5.12 -8.31 -7.25
N LEU A 124 -4.27 -7.79 -6.34
CA LEU A 124 -2.85 -8.13 -6.26
C LEU A 124 -2.58 -9.39 -5.42
N GLY A 125 -3.53 -9.78 -4.58
CA GLY A 125 -3.47 -11.00 -3.77
C GLY A 125 -4.44 -10.93 -2.60
N LYS A 126 -4.30 -11.83 -1.62
CA LYS A 126 -5.19 -11.88 -0.46
C LYS A 126 -4.68 -10.99 0.68
N ALA A 127 -5.60 -10.35 1.38
CA ALA A 127 -5.29 -9.54 2.56
C ALA A 127 -4.51 -10.34 3.62
N GLU A 128 -4.91 -11.59 3.86
CA GLU A 128 -4.23 -12.49 4.80
C GLU A 128 -2.74 -12.71 4.47
N ASP A 129 -2.40 -12.79 3.18
CA ASP A 129 -1.02 -13.04 2.77
C ASP A 129 -0.16 -11.78 2.96
N PHE A 130 -0.73 -10.59 2.80
CA PHE A 130 -0.06 -9.34 3.15
C PHE A 130 0.11 -9.20 4.66
N LEU A 131 -0.93 -9.49 5.46
CA LEU A 131 -0.85 -9.44 6.92
C LEU A 131 0.21 -10.38 7.50
N LYS A 132 0.43 -11.55 6.92
CA LYS A 132 1.56 -12.42 7.33
C LYS A 132 2.92 -11.73 7.15
N VAL A 133 3.09 -10.98 6.06
CA VAL A 133 4.34 -10.25 5.79
C VAL A 133 4.50 -9.07 6.73
N THR A 134 3.43 -8.43 7.19
CA THR A 134 3.56 -7.32 8.16
C THR A 134 4.13 -7.75 9.51
N GLY A 135 4.12 -9.04 9.83
CA GLY A 135 4.80 -9.62 11.00
C GLY A 135 6.31 -9.82 10.83
N ASP A 136 6.83 -9.72 9.61
CA ASP A 136 8.28 -9.83 9.34
C ASP A 136 8.96 -8.48 9.53
N THR A 137 9.47 -8.24 10.73
CA THR A 137 10.13 -6.98 11.11
C THR A 137 11.57 -6.85 10.63
N ALA A 138 12.10 -7.81 9.87
CA ALA A 138 13.47 -7.76 9.33
C ALA A 138 13.72 -6.50 8.49
N LEU A 139 12.67 -6.00 7.80
CA LEU A 139 12.73 -4.77 6.99
C LEU A 139 13.03 -3.50 7.79
N ILE A 140 12.83 -3.50 9.10
CA ILE A 140 12.94 -2.32 9.99
C ILE A 140 13.78 -2.57 11.24
N SER A 141 14.37 -3.76 11.39
CA SER A 141 15.07 -4.18 12.61
C SER A 141 16.24 -3.28 13.02
N ASP A 142 16.85 -2.58 12.06
CA ASP A 142 17.93 -1.62 12.29
C ASP A 142 17.46 -0.27 12.84
N ILE A 143 16.20 0.12 12.58
CA ILE A 143 15.61 1.38 13.02
C ILE A 143 14.55 1.21 14.11
N ALA A 144 13.98 0.04 14.21
CA ALA A 144 12.91 -0.32 15.14
C ALA A 144 13.10 -1.75 15.67
N PRO A 145 14.14 -2.01 16.49
CA PRO A 145 14.52 -3.35 16.93
C PRO A 145 13.50 -4.02 17.85
N LYS A 146 12.58 -3.26 18.47
CA LYS A 146 11.53 -3.78 19.35
C LYS A 146 10.17 -3.90 18.65
N ALA A 147 10.06 -3.47 17.40
CA ALA A 147 8.81 -3.55 16.65
C ALA A 147 8.36 -5.00 16.49
N THR A 148 7.07 -5.25 16.68
CA THR A 148 6.43 -6.56 16.52
C THR A 148 5.75 -6.72 15.17
N SER A 149 5.62 -5.64 14.42
CA SER A 149 5.05 -5.61 13.06
C SER A 149 5.59 -4.41 12.27
N LEU A 150 5.23 -4.36 10.98
CA LEU A 150 5.52 -3.21 10.11
C LEU A 150 4.50 -2.07 10.26
N GLU A 151 3.55 -2.16 11.22
CA GLU A 151 2.62 -1.05 11.48
C GLU A 151 3.36 0.23 11.82
N GLY A 152 2.98 1.33 11.18
CA GLY A 152 3.65 2.63 11.29
C GLY A 152 4.79 2.86 10.29
N TYR A 153 5.25 1.80 9.62
CA TYR A 153 6.39 1.84 8.69
C TYR A 153 6.01 1.55 7.24
N LEU A 154 4.74 1.25 6.97
CA LEU A 154 4.17 1.07 5.63
C LEU A 154 3.70 2.42 5.10
N PHE A 155 4.63 3.27 4.63
CA PHE A 155 4.37 4.68 4.36
C PHE A 155 3.20 4.90 3.39
N PRO A 156 2.27 5.83 3.70
CA PRO A 156 1.15 6.18 2.83
C PRO A 156 1.63 6.88 1.55
N ASN A 157 1.24 6.37 0.40
CA ASN A 157 1.55 6.92 -0.92
C ASN A 157 0.67 6.25 -1.99
N THR A 158 0.81 6.68 -3.24
CA THR A 158 0.28 5.97 -4.41
C THR A 158 1.35 5.04 -4.97
N TYR A 159 1.11 3.74 -4.91
CA TYR A 159 2.03 2.71 -5.39
C TYR A 159 1.56 2.09 -6.70
N ASN A 160 2.52 1.73 -7.55
CA ASN A 160 2.29 0.99 -8.78
C ASN A 160 2.90 -0.40 -8.64
N PHE A 161 2.06 -1.40 -8.43
CA PHE A 161 2.49 -2.78 -8.27
C PHE A 161 2.12 -3.65 -9.46
N THR A 162 2.90 -4.68 -9.69
CA THR A 162 2.60 -5.71 -10.69
C THR A 162 2.10 -6.98 -9.99
N ARG A 163 1.23 -7.74 -10.64
CA ARG A 163 0.69 -9.01 -10.11
C ARG A 163 1.75 -10.10 -9.92
N THR A 164 2.97 -9.88 -10.39
CA THR A 164 4.10 -10.79 -10.21
C THR A 164 5.01 -10.41 -9.05
N GLN A 165 4.80 -9.25 -8.43
CA GLN A 165 5.50 -8.89 -7.20
C GLN A 165 4.96 -9.69 -6.01
N SER A 166 5.85 -10.04 -5.08
CA SER A 166 5.46 -10.68 -3.83
C SER A 166 4.88 -9.65 -2.84
N MET A 167 4.13 -10.12 -1.85
CA MET A 167 3.66 -9.27 -0.74
C MET A 167 4.82 -8.65 0.03
N HIS A 168 5.93 -9.37 0.16
CA HIS A 168 7.17 -8.87 0.76
C HIS A 168 7.76 -7.70 -0.05
N ASP A 169 7.79 -7.79 -1.39
CA ASP A 169 8.31 -6.70 -2.23
C ASP A 169 7.42 -5.45 -2.14
N MET A 170 6.10 -5.63 -2.02
CA MET A 170 5.16 -4.52 -1.82
C MET A 170 5.39 -3.85 -0.47
N ALA A 171 5.50 -4.62 0.62
CA ALA A 171 5.82 -4.09 1.94
C ALA A 171 7.19 -3.41 1.97
N ALA A 172 8.21 -4.02 1.35
CA ALA A 172 9.55 -3.43 1.25
C ALA A 172 9.56 -2.09 0.49
N ALA A 173 8.72 -1.95 -0.55
CA ALA A 173 8.57 -0.68 -1.26
C ALA A 173 7.97 0.42 -0.35
N MET A 174 6.97 0.07 0.47
CA MET A 174 6.36 0.99 1.43
C MET A 174 7.34 1.38 2.55
N VAL A 175 8.11 0.43 3.07
CA VAL A 175 9.15 0.69 4.07
C VAL A 175 10.29 1.54 3.48
N LYS A 176 10.67 1.31 2.23
CA LYS A 176 11.66 2.15 1.53
C LYS A 176 11.22 3.61 1.47
N GLU A 177 9.95 3.85 1.15
CA GLU A 177 9.39 5.20 1.13
C GLU A 177 9.39 5.83 2.52
N PHE A 178 9.02 5.07 3.56
CA PHE A 178 9.15 5.50 4.96
C PHE A 178 10.57 5.96 5.28
N ARG A 179 11.58 5.15 4.93
CA ARG A 179 12.99 5.48 5.18
C ARG A 179 13.44 6.76 4.48
N GLN A 180 12.97 6.97 3.25
CA GLN A 180 13.25 8.20 2.51
C GLN A 180 12.67 9.40 3.24
N VAL A 181 11.39 9.37 3.60
CA VAL A 181 10.72 10.46 4.31
C VAL A 181 11.32 10.68 5.69
N ALA A 182 11.63 9.62 6.44
CA ALA A 182 12.29 9.71 7.73
C ALA A 182 13.63 10.44 7.63
N SER A 183 14.43 10.14 6.60
CA SER A 183 15.69 10.83 6.31
C SER A 183 15.47 12.30 5.96
N GLU A 184 14.48 12.62 5.12
CA GLU A 184 14.16 14.00 4.72
C GLU A 184 13.78 14.89 5.89
N ILE A 185 13.05 14.35 6.89
CA ILE A 185 12.65 15.12 8.08
C ILE A 185 13.70 15.09 9.19
N GLY A 186 14.79 14.32 9.01
CA GLY A 186 15.85 14.15 10.01
C GLY A 186 15.44 13.28 11.20
N LEU A 187 14.54 12.30 11.00
CA LEU A 187 14.16 11.35 12.02
C LEU A 187 15.29 10.36 12.26
N ALA A 188 16.00 10.54 13.37
CA ALA A 188 17.11 9.70 13.83
C ALA A 188 17.02 9.49 15.34
N GLY A 189 17.37 8.30 15.83
CA GLY A 189 17.17 7.91 17.23
C GLY A 189 15.67 7.84 17.59
N LYS A 190 15.31 7.18 18.66
CA LYS A 190 13.92 7.06 19.16
C LYS A 190 12.85 6.91 18.08
N VAL A 191 13.18 6.22 16.98
CA VAL A 191 12.30 6.08 15.81
C VAL A 191 10.97 5.45 16.22
N GLU A 192 10.99 4.37 17.00
CA GLU A 192 9.80 3.66 17.46
C GLU A 192 8.86 4.56 18.26
N GLU A 193 9.42 5.32 19.23
CA GLU A 193 8.64 6.24 20.05
C GLU A 193 8.01 7.36 19.19
N THR A 194 8.80 7.92 18.27
CA THR A 194 8.33 8.99 17.37
C THR A 194 7.24 8.49 16.42
N VAL A 195 7.39 7.32 15.81
CA VAL A 195 6.42 6.77 14.89
C VAL A 195 5.13 6.37 15.63
N THR A 196 5.27 5.81 16.83
CA THR A 196 4.11 5.46 17.68
C THR A 196 3.32 6.73 18.03
N LEU A 197 3.98 7.79 18.48
CA LEU A 197 3.31 9.06 18.77
C LEU A 197 2.69 9.67 17.50
N ALA A 198 3.41 9.66 16.38
CA ALA A 198 2.93 10.19 15.10
C ALA A 198 1.66 9.46 14.63
N SER A 199 1.56 8.14 14.85
CA SER A 199 0.39 7.35 14.46
C SER A 199 -0.86 7.74 15.27
N ILE A 200 -0.70 8.13 16.53
CA ILE A 200 -1.77 8.66 17.37
C ILE A 200 -2.19 10.04 16.86
N ILE A 201 -1.24 10.95 16.66
CA ILE A 201 -1.50 12.31 16.15
C ILE A 201 -2.23 12.26 14.81
N GLU A 202 -1.84 11.36 13.91
CA GLU A 202 -2.47 11.17 12.60
C GLU A 202 -3.97 10.85 12.71
N LYS A 203 -4.34 10.03 13.70
CA LYS A 203 -5.73 9.63 13.92
C LYS A 203 -6.55 10.65 14.72
N GLU A 204 -5.90 11.63 15.36
CA GLU A 204 -6.58 12.65 16.17
C GLU A 204 -6.99 13.88 15.38
N THR A 205 -6.16 14.35 14.46
CA THR A 205 -6.46 15.57 13.74
C THR A 205 -6.16 15.47 12.24
N ALA A 206 -7.15 15.86 11.44
CA ALA A 206 -6.96 16.08 10.01
C ALA A 206 -6.37 17.46 9.68
N VAL A 207 -6.28 18.39 10.67
CA VAL A 207 -5.81 19.75 10.48
C VAL A 207 -4.27 19.80 10.58
N PRO A 208 -3.55 20.07 9.48
CA PRO A 208 -2.09 20.03 9.49
C PRO A 208 -1.45 20.99 10.49
N ASP A 209 -2.03 22.20 10.62
CA ASP A 209 -1.47 23.26 11.47
C ASP A 209 -1.62 22.96 12.97
N GLU A 210 -2.56 22.12 13.37
CA GLU A 210 -2.77 21.74 14.77
C GLU A 210 -1.92 20.52 15.20
N ARG A 211 -1.33 19.78 14.26
CA ARG A 211 -0.59 18.54 14.59
C ARG A 211 0.54 18.77 15.60
N ALA A 212 1.25 19.89 15.49
CA ALA A 212 2.33 20.21 16.42
C ALA A 212 1.83 20.55 17.84
N GLU A 213 0.64 21.16 17.96
CA GLU A 213 -0.01 21.45 19.25
C GLU A 213 -0.58 20.18 19.87
N VAL A 214 -1.24 19.31 19.08
CA VAL A 214 -1.70 17.97 19.52
C VAL A 214 -0.50 17.14 20.00
N ALA A 215 0.61 17.15 19.24
CA ALA A 215 1.86 16.50 19.66
C ALA A 215 2.37 17.03 21.00
N SER A 216 2.30 18.34 21.21
CA SER A 216 2.69 18.98 22.47
C SER A 216 1.83 18.50 23.65
N VAL A 217 0.52 18.37 23.48
CA VAL A 217 -0.36 17.83 24.52
C VAL A 217 0.07 16.42 24.92
N TYR A 218 0.29 15.54 23.97
CA TYR A 218 0.74 14.18 24.26
C TYR A 218 2.12 14.12 24.89
N GLN A 219 3.07 14.95 24.44
CA GLN A 219 4.39 15.04 25.06
C GLN A 219 4.30 15.52 26.52
N ASN A 220 3.48 16.53 26.80
CA ASN A 220 3.27 17.02 28.17
C ASN A 220 2.64 15.93 29.06
N ARG A 221 1.67 15.17 28.53
CA ARG A 221 1.07 14.03 29.26
C ARG A 221 2.10 12.94 29.53
N LEU A 222 2.90 12.55 28.53
CA LEU A 222 3.97 11.57 28.70
C LEU A 222 4.97 12.01 29.78
N ALA A 223 5.42 13.25 29.74
CA ALA A 223 6.34 13.83 30.73
C ALA A 223 5.75 13.86 32.14
N GLY A 224 4.43 14.06 32.25
CA GLY A 224 3.70 14.06 33.53
C GLY A 224 3.23 12.68 34.00
N GLY A 225 3.50 11.61 33.27
CA GLY A 225 2.98 10.26 33.59
C GLY A 225 1.46 10.15 33.47
N ILE A 226 0.81 11.04 32.71
CA ILE A 226 -0.64 11.07 32.53
C ILE A 226 -1.00 10.13 31.36
N PRO A 227 -2.02 9.26 31.50
CA PRO A 227 -2.52 8.43 30.41
C PRO A 227 -2.89 9.27 29.19
N LEU A 228 -2.57 8.78 27.98
CA LEU A 228 -2.84 9.54 26.73
C LEU A 228 -4.33 9.68 26.44
N GLN A 229 -5.13 8.68 26.76
CA GLN A 229 -6.58 8.65 26.59
C GLN A 229 -6.98 8.97 25.14
N ALA A 230 -6.32 8.32 24.20
CA ALA A 230 -6.53 8.46 22.77
C ALA A 230 -7.53 7.39 22.29
N ASP A 231 -8.73 7.80 21.90
CA ASP A 231 -9.78 6.89 21.38
C ASP A 231 -9.27 5.96 20.26
N PRO A 232 -8.47 6.44 19.28
CA PRO A 232 -7.94 5.59 18.22
C PRO A 232 -7.11 4.41 18.71
N SER A 233 -6.47 4.52 19.86
CA SER A 233 -5.69 3.43 20.45
C SER A 233 -6.57 2.26 20.93
N VAL A 234 -7.77 2.57 21.40
CA VAL A 234 -8.77 1.55 21.80
C VAL A 234 -9.34 0.86 20.56
N ILE A 235 -9.69 1.64 19.52
CA ILE A 235 -10.15 1.10 18.23
C ILE A 235 -9.11 0.11 17.67
N TYR A 236 -7.83 0.50 17.68
CA TYR A 236 -6.76 -0.38 17.18
C TYR A 236 -6.59 -1.64 18.06
N ALA A 237 -6.72 -1.50 19.37
CA ALA A 237 -6.71 -2.63 20.31
C ALA A 237 -7.80 -3.67 19.98
N GLU A 238 -9.01 -3.21 19.69
CA GLU A 238 -10.12 -4.07 19.29
C GLU A 238 -9.94 -4.68 17.90
N LEU A 239 -9.35 -3.93 16.94
CA LEU A 239 -8.98 -4.47 15.64
C LEU A 239 -7.98 -5.62 15.75
N LEU A 240 -6.96 -5.48 16.61
CA LEU A 240 -6.01 -6.54 16.91
C LEU A 240 -6.69 -7.76 17.55
N GLY A 241 -7.67 -7.52 18.41
CA GLY A 241 -8.48 -8.56 19.06
C GLY A 241 -9.56 -9.18 18.18
N GLY A 242 -9.81 -8.61 16.99
CA GLY A 242 -10.89 -9.04 16.08
C GLY A 242 -12.30 -8.75 16.63
N THR A 243 -12.45 -7.79 17.54
CA THR A 243 -13.70 -7.47 18.24
C THR A 243 -14.31 -6.13 17.82
N TYR A 244 -13.62 -5.33 17.02
CA TYR A 244 -14.09 -4.00 16.61
C TYR A 244 -15.38 -4.08 15.78
N GLY A 245 -16.46 -3.50 16.34
CA GLY A 245 -17.80 -3.52 15.75
C GLY A 245 -18.12 -2.35 14.80
N GLY A 246 -17.14 -1.50 14.46
CA GLY A 246 -17.32 -0.35 13.56
C GLY A 246 -17.64 0.97 14.26
N ALA A 247 -17.91 0.96 15.58
CA ALA A 247 -18.12 2.15 16.40
C ALA A 247 -17.51 1.93 17.77
N LEU A 248 -16.96 3.00 18.37
CA LEU A 248 -16.42 2.98 19.72
C LEU A 248 -17.51 3.32 20.73
N HIS A 249 -17.67 2.49 21.75
CA HIS A 249 -18.61 2.66 22.85
C HIS A 249 -17.89 2.97 24.16
N HIS A 250 -18.60 3.53 25.13
CA HIS A 250 -18.02 3.84 26.44
C HIS A 250 -17.50 2.58 27.18
N SER A 251 -18.15 1.43 26.99
CA SER A 251 -17.68 0.14 27.49
C SER A 251 -16.29 -0.24 27.03
N ASP A 252 -15.93 0.14 25.79
CA ASP A 252 -14.70 -0.27 25.11
C ASP A 252 -13.47 0.40 25.73
N MET A 253 -13.67 1.53 26.43
CA MET A 253 -12.60 2.17 27.23
C MET A 253 -12.05 1.24 28.34
N GLN A 254 -12.77 0.17 28.66
CA GLN A 254 -12.32 -0.85 29.62
C GLN A 254 -11.68 -2.07 28.94
N PHE A 255 -11.60 -2.08 27.61
CA PHE A 255 -10.99 -3.19 26.85
C PHE A 255 -9.57 -3.47 27.34
N ASP A 256 -9.29 -4.74 27.68
CA ASP A 256 -8.01 -5.13 28.27
C ASP A 256 -6.97 -5.38 27.17
N SER A 257 -6.17 -4.37 26.91
CA SER A 257 -5.09 -4.41 25.91
C SER A 257 -3.99 -3.44 26.29
N ALA A 258 -2.75 -3.81 26.05
CA ALA A 258 -1.61 -2.92 26.20
C ALA A 258 -1.66 -1.68 25.28
N TYR A 259 -2.46 -1.72 24.22
CA TYR A 259 -2.74 -0.58 23.33
C TYR A 259 -3.77 0.39 23.92
N ASN A 260 -4.53 0.01 24.95
CA ASN A 260 -5.54 0.89 25.52
C ASN A 260 -4.90 1.98 26.41
N THR A 261 -4.75 3.17 25.84
CA THR A 261 -4.12 4.32 26.51
C THR A 261 -5.01 5.00 27.57
N TYR A 262 -6.21 4.51 27.82
CA TYR A 262 -7.03 4.87 29.01
C TYR A 262 -6.60 4.08 30.22
N ARG A 263 -6.13 2.86 30.05
CA ARG A 263 -5.75 1.94 31.14
C ARG A 263 -4.26 1.94 31.42
N HIS A 264 -3.44 2.22 30.40
CA HIS A 264 -1.97 2.20 30.50
C HIS A 264 -1.41 3.59 30.23
N ALA A 265 -0.60 4.11 31.16
CA ALA A 265 0.13 5.33 30.97
C ALA A 265 1.35 5.09 30.05
N GLY A 266 1.76 6.12 29.31
CA GLY A 266 2.84 6.03 28.36
C GLY A 266 2.36 5.76 26.94
N LEU A 267 3.31 5.53 26.02
CA LEU A 267 3.00 5.11 24.66
C LEU A 267 2.53 3.65 24.64
N PRO A 268 1.63 3.29 23.72
CA PRO A 268 1.30 1.88 23.47
C PRO A 268 2.53 1.12 22.95
N PRO A 269 2.48 -0.22 22.87
CA PRO A 269 3.62 -1.06 22.47
C PRO A 269 4.16 -0.78 21.06
N GLY A 270 3.37 -0.15 20.21
CA GLY A 270 3.75 0.21 18.84
C GLY A 270 2.74 1.15 18.19
N PRO A 271 2.97 1.52 16.92
CA PRO A 271 2.07 2.37 16.16
C PRO A 271 0.67 1.74 15.98
N ILE A 272 -0.33 2.59 15.80
CA ILE A 272 -1.74 2.20 15.59
C ILE A 272 -2.23 2.48 14.16
N ALA A 273 -1.41 3.09 13.35
CA ALA A 273 -1.64 3.44 11.95
C ALA A 273 -0.33 3.82 11.28
N ASN A 274 -0.34 4.00 9.97
CA ASN A 274 0.81 4.48 9.21
C ASN A 274 0.68 6.00 9.01
N PRO A 275 1.49 6.81 9.71
CA PRO A 275 1.37 8.25 9.68
C PRO A 275 1.97 8.86 8.41
N GLY A 276 1.42 10.00 7.98
CA GLY A 276 2.01 10.84 6.95
C GLY A 276 3.21 11.66 7.44
N LYS A 277 3.89 12.31 6.50
CA LYS A 277 5.09 13.13 6.75
C LYS A 277 4.86 14.22 7.79
N SER A 278 3.69 14.87 7.77
CA SER A 278 3.38 15.98 8.68
C SER A 278 3.18 15.52 10.12
N SER A 279 2.56 14.36 10.35
CA SER A 279 2.43 13.78 11.71
C SER A 279 3.77 13.30 12.25
N LEU A 280 4.61 12.69 11.41
CA LEU A 280 5.99 12.33 11.78
C LEU A 280 6.80 13.58 12.17
N ALA A 281 6.70 14.67 11.40
CA ALA A 281 7.38 15.92 11.69
C ALA A 281 6.86 16.57 12.99
N ALA A 282 5.55 16.53 13.24
CA ALA A 282 4.94 17.04 14.46
C ALA A 282 5.37 16.26 15.71
N ALA A 283 5.41 14.93 15.62
CA ALA A 283 5.87 14.08 16.72
C ALA A 283 7.37 14.29 17.01
N LEU A 284 8.19 14.52 15.97
CA LEU A 284 9.62 14.79 16.09
C LEU A 284 9.90 16.17 16.68
N ARG A 285 9.10 17.18 16.35
CA ARG A 285 9.25 18.58 16.76
C ARG A 285 7.92 19.16 17.21
N PRO A 286 7.40 18.75 18.39
CA PRO A 286 6.16 19.27 18.93
C PRO A 286 6.25 20.77 19.24
N ALA A 287 5.10 21.44 19.21
CA ALA A 287 5.03 22.82 19.68
C ALA A 287 5.38 22.91 21.17
N GLN A 288 5.96 24.05 21.58
CA GLN A 288 6.28 24.29 22.98
C GLN A 288 5.12 24.99 23.67
N THR A 289 4.19 24.19 24.20
CA THR A 289 3.00 24.70 24.90
C THR A 289 2.90 24.12 26.31
N LYS A 290 1.95 24.64 27.10
CA LYS A 290 1.60 24.09 28.42
C LYS A 290 0.26 23.34 28.37
N PHE A 291 -0.22 22.97 27.20
CA PHE A 291 -1.49 22.30 27.06
C PHE A 291 -1.42 20.83 27.49
N TYR A 292 -2.44 20.39 28.20
CA TYR A 292 -2.66 19.00 28.62
C TYR A 292 -3.95 18.40 28.05
N TYR A 293 -4.81 19.26 27.46
CA TYR A 293 -6.14 18.87 26.99
C TYR A 293 -6.44 19.55 25.66
N PHE A 294 -7.20 18.87 24.84
CA PHE A 294 -7.87 19.44 23.67
C PHE A 294 -9.25 18.83 23.49
N VAL A 295 -10.13 19.50 22.78
CA VAL A 295 -11.46 19.03 22.40
C VAL A 295 -11.84 19.67 21.08
N SER A 296 -12.46 18.90 20.18
CA SER A 296 -12.99 19.44 18.92
C SER A 296 -13.93 20.61 19.18
N ASP A 297 -13.83 21.66 18.40
CA ASP A 297 -14.74 22.81 18.43
C ASP A 297 -16.06 22.59 17.67
N GLY A 298 -16.13 21.45 16.92
CA GLY A 298 -17.27 21.10 16.09
C GLY A 298 -17.22 21.70 14.67
N ASN A 299 -16.14 22.40 14.30
CA ASN A 299 -15.90 22.98 12.96
C ASN A 299 -14.65 22.36 12.29
N GLY A 300 -14.16 21.23 12.82
CA GLY A 300 -12.96 20.56 12.33
C GLY A 300 -11.68 20.95 13.07
N HIS A 301 -11.70 21.96 13.94
CA HIS A 301 -10.57 22.41 14.75
C HIS A 301 -10.67 21.96 16.20
N HIS A 302 -9.61 22.23 16.98
CA HIS A 302 -9.55 21.92 18.39
C HIS A 302 -9.38 23.18 19.26
N ARG A 303 -9.93 23.10 20.48
CA ARG A 303 -9.66 24.05 21.56
C ARG A 303 -8.75 23.41 22.58
N PHE A 304 -7.59 24.01 22.78
CA PHE A 304 -6.56 23.54 23.69
C PHE A 304 -6.77 24.14 25.08
N ALA A 305 -6.31 23.44 26.12
CA ALA A 305 -6.40 23.90 27.50
C ALA A 305 -5.24 23.38 28.35
N GLU A 306 -4.77 24.19 29.30
CA GLU A 306 -3.71 23.84 30.25
C GLU A 306 -4.28 23.07 31.45
N THR A 307 -5.54 23.34 31.83
CA THR A 307 -6.17 22.75 33.02
C THR A 307 -7.44 21.99 32.67
N LEU A 308 -7.79 20.99 33.49
CA LEU A 308 -9.02 20.24 33.37
C LEU A 308 -10.26 21.15 33.46
N GLU A 309 -10.22 22.17 34.30
CA GLU A 309 -11.33 23.14 34.44
C GLU A 309 -11.54 23.92 33.15
N ALA A 310 -10.48 24.41 32.51
CA ALA A 310 -10.57 25.09 31.21
C ALA A 310 -11.07 24.14 30.10
N HIS A 311 -10.59 22.89 30.12
CA HIS A 311 -11.07 21.86 29.20
C HIS A 311 -12.56 21.59 29.37
N ASN A 312 -13.05 21.44 30.61
CA ASN A 312 -14.46 21.21 30.89
C ASN A 312 -15.35 22.39 30.41
N ARG A 313 -14.84 23.64 30.52
CA ARG A 313 -15.52 24.80 29.92
C ARG A 313 -15.61 24.70 28.38
N ASN A 314 -14.53 24.27 27.72
CA ASN A 314 -14.51 24.05 26.28
C ASN A 314 -15.50 22.95 25.85
N VAL A 315 -15.54 21.83 26.58
CA VAL A 315 -16.51 20.73 26.36
C VAL A 315 -17.96 21.22 26.51
N ALA A 316 -18.24 22.00 27.56
CA ALA A 316 -19.57 22.56 27.77
C ALA A 316 -19.99 23.55 26.67
N ALA A 317 -19.05 24.39 26.18
CA ALA A 317 -19.27 25.29 25.07
C ALA A 317 -19.58 24.54 23.76
N ARG A 318 -18.81 23.47 23.47
CA ARG A 318 -19.09 22.60 22.32
C ARG A 318 -20.48 21.98 22.37
N ARG A 319 -20.87 21.43 23.53
CA ARG A 319 -22.21 20.81 23.70
C ARG A 319 -23.34 21.80 23.44
N ARG A 320 -23.22 23.06 23.91
CA ARG A 320 -24.19 24.13 23.64
C ARG A 320 -24.28 24.44 22.15
N ALA A 321 -23.14 24.67 21.49
CA ALA A 321 -23.09 24.95 20.07
C ALA A 321 -23.69 23.83 19.20
N LEU A 322 -23.52 22.58 19.58
CA LEU A 322 -24.15 21.44 18.89
C LEU A 322 -25.67 21.34 19.14
N ALA A 323 -26.15 21.75 20.31
CA ALA A 323 -27.58 21.78 20.61
C ALA A 323 -28.32 22.89 19.85
N GLU A 324 -27.67 24.04 19.62
CA GLU A 324 -28.21 25.17 18.85
C GLU A 324 -28.28 24.91 17.34
N ARG A 325 -27.58 23.91 16.83
CA ARG A 325 -27.58 23.51 15.40
C ARG A 325 -28.63 22.44 15.04
N ARG A 326 -29.27 21.83 16.04
CA ARG A 326 -30.37 20.85 15.90
C ARG A 326 -31.73 21.51 15.95
#